data_3f0eb8501621c34010fb9df2b4c0abf5
#
_entry.id   3f0eb8501621c34010fb9df2b4c0abf5
#
_cell.length_a   1.000
_cell.length_b   1.000
_cell.length_c   1.000
_cell.angle_alpha   90.00
_cell.angle_beta   90.00
_cell.angle_gamma   90.00
#
_symmetry.space_group_name_H-M   'P 1'
#
loop_
_entity.id
_entity.type
_entity.pdbx_description
1 polymer ?
#
loop_
_entity_poly.entity_id
_entity_poly.type
_entity_poly.pdbx_seq_one_letter_code
_entity_poly.pdbx_strand_id
1 'polypeptide(L)'
;LYLEVYRSVSRRRCRSISSLPQVSSSRAVCAILFFFYPAAARWLAILANQIYSNVLNHLDNEEVNPILLTGSSKNKSKIYEKIEKGIFNFIIGTHAIFQENLNFSSLAYVIIDEQHRFGVQQRLYLAEKGINTNILLMSATPIPRTLALAQYGEIEQVILKEKPAFQKPIITKVSNIDKIKDIEILLKKKISNVSQVYWICPLVEASETQKYKDVETRFKSLKNIFGSEVEMLHGKIKSDQKERIIQNFQKGNIKILVATTVVEVGIDNKNADYIVIENAEKFGLSQLHQLRGRVGRGNNQGYCFALYGKDLPDNTINRLKIFKENLDGFKLSEKDLEIRGTGDILGYRQSGDSLFKFVNVYHDQELIIDALQYVKKLIEKKEYENEKFKKDIYKLLMFFKQQEAIKLLFS
;
A
#
# COMPACT_ATOMS: atom_id res chain seq x y z
N LEU A 1 11.21 3.52 -10.82
CA LEU A 1 9.81 3.37 -11.28
C LEU A 1 9.10 4.72 -11.38
N TYR A 2 8.98 5.51 -10.29
CA TYR A 2 8.25 6.81 -10.30
C TYR A 2 8.79 7.79 -11.34
N LEU A 3 10.11 7.91 -11.46
CA LEU A 3 10.77 8.77 -12.46
C LEU A 3 10.67 8.22 -13.87
N GLU A 4 10.70 6.91 -14.03
CA GLU A 4 10.51 6.25 -15.33
C GLU A 4 9.08 6.42 -15.83
N VAL A 5 8.09 6.33 -14.96
CA VAL A 5 6.69 6.63 -15.30
C VAL A 5 6.56 8.09 -15.72
N TYR A 6 7.12 9.04 -14.95
CA TYR A 6 7.14 10.45 -15.33
C TYR A 6 7.81 10.68 -16.69
N ARG A 7 9.01 10.11 -16.92
CA ARG A 7 9.73 10.21 -18.19
C ARG A 7 8.94 9.58 -19.36
N SER A 8 8.24 8.46 -19.14
CA SER A 8 7.44 7.82 -20.18
C SER A 8 6.21 8.63 -20.56
N VAL A 9 5.55 9.26 -19.57
CA VAL A 9 4.39 10.11 -19.77
C VAL A 9 4.77 11.39 -20.49
N SER A 10 5.86 12.05 -20.09
CA SER A 10 6.35 13.26 -20.77
C SER A 10 6.76 12.97 -22.24
N ARG A 11 7.40 11.82 -22.52
CA ARG A 11 7.78 11.41 -23.88
C ARG A 11 6.59 11.00 -24.76
N ARG A 12 5.55 10.35 -24.22
CA ARG A 12 4.36 9.97 -25.00
C ARG A 12 3.50 11.18 -25.39
N ARG A 13 3.40 12.21 -24.58
CA ARG A 13 2.71 13.47 -24.93
C ARG A 13 3.34 14.16 -26.15
N CYS A 14 4.64 14.02 -26.37
CA CYS A 14 5.29 14.59 -27.56
C CYS A 14 5.03 13.81 -28.86
N ARG A 15 4.51 12.58 -28.85
CA ARG A 15 4.35 11.74 -30.06
C ARG A 15 2.90 11.53 -30.51
N SER A 16 1.87 11.77 -29.69
CA SER A 16 0.48 11.40 -30.02
C SER A 16 -0.51 12.56 -30.12
N ILE A 17 -0.06 13.81 -30.07
CA ILE A 17 -0.94 14.97 -30.13
C ILE A 17 -0.65 15.81 -31.37
N SER A 18 -1.10 15.32 -32.51
CA SER A 18 -1.26 16.12 -33.73
C SER A 18 -2.67 16.68 -33.95
N SER A 19 -3.59 16.45 -33.02
CA SER A 19 -5.01 16.83 -33.19
C SER A 19 -5.72 17.46 -31.98
N LEU A 20 -5.00 17.87 -30.93
CA LEU A 20 -5.57 18.61 -29.80
C LEU A 20 -5.00 20.04 -29.71
N PRO A 21 -5.78 21.04 -29.27
CA PRO A 21 -5.29 22.41 -29.18
C PRO A 21 -4.03 22.46 -28.32
N GLN A 22 -3.01 23.16 -28.82
CA GLN A 22 -1.71 23.34 -28.20
C GLN A 22 -1.84 23.92 -26.79
N VAL A 23 -1.90 23.06 -25.78
CA VAL A 23 -1.60 23.47 -24.41
C VAL A 23 -0.08 23.52 -24.35
N SER A 24 0.45 24.72 -24.16
CA SER A 24 1.89 24.98 -24.05
C SER A 24 2.56 23.97 -23.13
N SER A 25 3.53 23.23 -23.66
CA SER A 25 4.11 21.99 -23.18
C SER A 25 4.91 22.07 -21.86
N SER A 26 4.89 23.18 -21.15
CA SER A 26 5.93 23.46 -20.14
C SER A 26 5.54 23.28 -18.67
N ARG A 27 4.32 22.88 -18.30
CA ARG A 27 3.94 22.84 -16.86
C ARG A 27 2.94 21.75 -16.46
N ALA A 28 3.09 20.54 -16.97
CA ALA A 28 2.28 19.42 -16.48
C ALA A 28 2.69 19.04 -15.05
N VAL A 29 1.74 19.06 -14.11
CA VAL A 29 1.99 18.73 -12.71
C VAL A 29 1.74 17.23 -12.49
N CYS A 30 2.71 16.57 -11.87
CA CYS A 30 2.59 15.19 -11.38
C CYS A 30 2.49 15.20 -9.85
N ALA A 31 1.45 14.57 -9.30
CA ALA A 31 1.30 14.42 -7.86
C ALA A 31 1.45 12.95 -7.45
N ILE A 32 2.34 12.66 -6.51
CA ILE A 32 2.51 11.34 -5.90
C ILE A 32 1.91 11.38 -4.50
N LEU A 33 0.96 10.49 -4.26
CA LEU A 33 0.15 10.46 -3.06
C LEU A 33 0.39 9.21 -2.26
N PHE A 34 0.57 9.38 -0.95
CA PHE A 34 0.58 8.31 0.04
C PHE A 34 -0.58 8.50 0.98
N PHE A 35 -1.46 7.51 1.05
CA PHE A 35 -2.64 7.59 1.90
C PHE A 35 -2.62 6.57 3.04
N PHE A 36 -3.00 7.02 4.26
CA PHE A 36 -3.11 6.15 5.41
C PHE A 36 -4.10 6.66 6.46
N TYR A 37 -4.58 5.74 7.29
CA TYR A 37 -5.42 5.98 8.44
C TYR A 37 -4.82 7.05 9.39
N PRO A 38 -5.62 7.83 10.14
CA PRO A 38 -5.13 8.90 11.01
C PRO A 38 -4.04 8.48 12.00
N ALA A 39 -4.09 7.25 12.50
CA ALA A 39 -3.07 6.69 13.40
C ALA A 39 -1.69 6.48 12.73
N ALA A 40 -1.63 6.36 11.40
CA ALA A 40 -0.41 6.11 10.63
C ALA A 40 0.13 7.36 9.89
N ALA A 41 -0.55 8.50 9.98
CA ALA A 41 -0.18 9.73 9.26
C ALA A 41 1.27 10.18 9.47
N ARG A 42 1.83 9.90 10.65
CA ARG A 42 3.24 10.23 10.97
C ARG A 42 4.25 9.35 10.24
N TRP A 43 3.89 8.08 9.95
CA TRP A 43 4.75 7.15 9.22
C TRP A 43 4.84 7.48 7.74
N LEU A 44 3.76 7.97 7.20
CA LEU A 44 3.70 8.41 5.81
C LEU A 44 4.57 9.60 5.53
N ALA A 45 4.74 10.49 6.50
CA ALA A 45 5.67 11.58 6.37
C ALA A 45 7.11 11.05 6.18
N ILE A 46 7.48 9.97 6.89
CA ILE A 46 8.81 9.34 6.74
C ILE A 46 8.95 8.71 5.35
N LEU A 47 7.93 7.97 4.88
CA LEU A 47 7.95 7.37 3.55
C LEU A 47 7.96 8.44 2.45
N ALA A 48 7.14 9.48 2.58
CA ALA A 48 7.13 10.60 1.64
C ALA A 48 8.49 11.31 1.60
N ASN A 49 9.16 11.50 2.75
CA ASN A 49 10.52 12.02 2.83
C ASN A 49 11.54 11.11 2.14
N GLN A 50 11.46 9.79 2.32
CA GLN A 50 12.36 8.84 1.66
C GLN A 50 12.21 8.90 0.14
N ILE A 51 10.98 8.94 -0.36
CA ILE A 51 10.73 9.04 -1.80
C ILE A 51 11.17 10.40 -2.33
N TYR A 52 10.89 11.48 -1.60
CA TYR A 52 11.36 12.81 -1.96
C TYR A 52 12.89 12.85 -2.08
N SER A 53 13.61 12.29 -1.11
CA SER A 53 15.07 12.20 -1.13
C SER A 53 15.57 11.33 -2.30
N ASN A 54 14.91 10.20 -2.56
CA ASN A 54 15.24 9.34 -3.69
C ASN A 54 15.00 10.03 -5.04
N VAL A 55 13.92 10.79 -5.16
CA VAL A 55 13.64 11.59 -6.35
C VAL A 55 14.73 12.64 -6.56
N LEU A 56 15.10 13.39 -5.52
CA LEU A 56 16.17 14.38 -5.60
C LEU A 56 17.51 13.77 -6.04
N ASN A 57 17.86 12.59 -5.53
CA ASN A 57 19.11 11.91 -5.86
C ASN A 57 19.17 11.39 -7.31
N HIS A 58 18.04 11.29 -8.01
CA HIS A 58 17.94 10.80 -9.38
C HIS A 58 17.48 11.86 -10.38
N LEU A 59 17.30 13.09 -9.92
CA LEU A 59 16.95 14.21 -10.79
C LEU A 59 18.22 14.81 -11.39
N ASP A 60 18.51 14.37 -12.63
CA ASP A 60 19.58 14.98 -13.45
C ASP A 60 19.05 16.14 -14.31
N ASN A 61 17.80 16.57 -14.11
CA ASN A 61 17.11 17.49 -15.02
C ASN A 61 16.56 18.71 -14.27
N GLU A 62 16.99 19.91 -14.66
CA GLU A 62 16.53 21.19 -14.11
C GLU A 62 15.03 21.50 -14.37
N GLU A 63 14.39 20.74 -15.27
CA GLU A 63 12.97 20.92 -15.59
C GLU A 63 12.02 20.38 -14.52
N VAL A 64 12.48 19.48 -13.64
CA VAL A 64 11.66 18.88 -12.58
C VAL A 64 11.90 19.61 -11.27
N ASN A 65 10.87 20.28 -10.78
CA ASN A 65 10.91 21.02 -9.52
C ASN A 65 10.03 20.33 -8.47
N PRO A 66 10.60 19.43 -7.65
CA PRO A 66 9.85 18.64 -6.68
C PRO A 66 9.58 19.42 -5.39
N ILE A 67 8.44 19.15 -4.77
CA ILE A 67 8.07 19.64 -3.43
C ILE A 67 7.51 18.51 -2.58
N LEU A 68 7.85 18.51 -1.29
CA LEU A 68 7.27 17.65 -0.29
C LEU A 68 6.18 18.38 0.49
N LEU A 69 4.95 17.84 0.47
CA LEU A 69 3.79 18.40 1.16
C LEU A 69 3.19 17.38 2.13
N THR A 70 3.42 17.60 3.42
CA THR A 70 2.92 16.74 4.50
C THR A 70 2.06 17.52 5.49
N GLY A 71 1.43 16.81 6.42
CA GLY A 71 0.69 17.43 7.51
C GLY A 71 1.51 18.41 8.36
N SER A 72 2.82 18.17 8.50
CA SER A 72 3.77 18.96 9.28
C SER A 72 4.46 20.09 8.49
N SER A 73 4.21 20.23 7.19
CA SER A 73 4.81 21.28 6.36
C SER A 73 4.46 22.67 6.90
N LYS A 74 5.48 23.51 7.06
CA LYS A 74 5.31 24.92 7.48
C LYS A 74 4.93 25.79 6.30
N ASN A 75 4.23 26.90 6.54
CA ASN A 75 3.86 27.89 5.50
C ASN A 75 3.06 27.28 4.32
N LYS A 76 2.11 26.39 4.60
CA LYS A 76 1.32 25.68 3.58
C LYS A 76 0.68 26.64 2.55
N SER A 77 0.15 27.77 2.99
CA SER A 77 -0.48 28.76 2.10
C SER A 77 0.47 29.25 1.00
N LYS A 78 1.74 29.52 1.34
CA LYS A 78 2.75 29.92 0.35
C LYS A 78 3.12 28.77 -0.60
N ILE A 79 3.11 27.54 -0.09
CA ILE A 79 3.37 26.34 -0.92
C ILE A 79 2.21 26.14 -1.90
N TYR A 80 0.97 26.27 -1.46
CA TYR A 80 -0.23 26.15 -2.29
C TYR A 80 -0.23 27.20 -3.43
N GLU A 81 0.05 28.44 -3.10
CA GLU A 81 0.18 29.51 -4.11
C GLU A 81 1.24 29.20 -5.19
N LYS A 82 2.38 28.64 -4.79
CA LYS A 82 3.44 28.24 -5.72
C LYS A 82 3.05 27.03 -6.58
N ILE A 83 2.27 26.08 -6.03
CA ILE A 83 1.74 24.94 -6.79
C ILE A 83 0.70 25.44 -7.80
N GLU A 84 -0.20 26.32 -7.39
CA GLU A 84 -1.20 26.93 -8.26
C GLU A 84 -0.57 27.75 -9.40
N LYS A 85 0.53 28.44 -9.14
CA LYS A 85 1.33 29.14 -10.16
C LYS A 85 2.16 28.19 -11.04
N GLY A 86 2.16 26.87 -10.79
CA GLY A 86 2.92 25.89 -11.56
C GLY A 86 4.44 25.97 -11.37
N ILE A 87 4.93 26.58 -10.26
CA ILE A 87 6.35 26.64 -9.92
C ILE A 87 6.86 25.25 -9.58
N PHE A 88 6.05 24.47 -8.84
CA PHE A 88 6.33 23.07 -8.55
C PHE A 88 5.53 22.19 -9.52
N ASN A 89 6.22 21.29 -10.23
CA ASN A 89 5.60 20.38 -11.19
C ASN A 89 5.67 18.91 -10.75
N PHE A 90 6.29 18.62 -9.62
CA PHE A 90 6.36 17.27 -9.05
C PHE A 90 6.09 17.33 -7.54
N ILE A 91 4.90 16.91 -7.13
CA ILE A 91 4.45 17.06 -5.76
C ILE A 91 4.39 15.69 -5.10
N ILE A 92 5.14 15.52 -4.01
CA ILE A 92 5.13 14.32 -3.18
C ILE A 92 4.49 14.67 -1.85
N GLY A 93 3.56 13.86 -1.39
CA GLY A 93 2.98 14.14 -0.10
C GLY A 93 1.97 13.13 0.41
N THR A 94 1.37 13.52 1.51
CA THR A 94 0.36 12.74 2.22
C THR A 94 -1.02 13.40 2.07
N HIS A 95 -1.93 13.13 2.98
CA HIS A 95 -3.28 13.72 3.01
C HIS A 95 -3.34 15.26 2.80
N ALA A 96 -2.23 15.97 3.02
CA ALA A 96 -2.18 17.40 2.80
C ALA A 96 -2.46 17.83 1.33
N ILE A 97 -2.31 16.92 0.37
CA ILE A 97 -2.59 17.16 -1.06
C ILE A 97 -4.10 17.15 -1.36
N PHE A 98 -4.91 16.55 -0.48
CA PHE A 98 -6.37 16.46 -0.64
C PHE A 98 -7.13 17.67 -0.11
N GLN A 99 -6.45 18.64 0.46
CA GLN A 99 -7.13 19.81 1.01
C GLN A 99 -7.89 20.56 -0.08
N GLU A 100 -9.10 20.98 0.23
CA GLU A 100 -9.97 21.72 -0.71
C GLU A 100 -9.30 22.98 -1.25
N ASN A 101 -8.54 23.63 -0.40
CA ASN A 101 -7.84 24.88 -0.72
C ASN A 101 -6.58 24.72 -1.60
N LEU A 102 -6.23 23.49 -2.00
CA LEU A 102 -5.09 23.25 -2.89
C LEU A 102 -5.58 23.10 -4.32
N ASN A 103 -5.22 24.07 -5.16
CA ASN A 103 -5.47 24.04 -6.60
C ASN A 103 -4.18 23.75 -7.36
N PHE A 104 -4.32 23.12 -8.52
CA PHE A 104 -3.22 22.81 -9.40
C PHE A 104 -3.35 23.63 -10.70
N SER A 105 -2.26 24.17 -11.21
CA SER A 105 -2.25 24.86 -12.50
C SER A 105 -2.65 23.95 -13.66
N SER A 106 -2.18 22.71 -13.66
CA SER A 106 -2.48 21.68 -14.68
C SER A 106 -2.11 20.30 -14.15
N LEU A 107 -3.01 19.69 -13.39
CA LEU A 107 -2.80 18.34 -12.87
C LEU A 107 -2.96 17.32 -14.01
N ALA A 108 -1.86 16.75 -14.45
CA ALA A 108 -1.84 15.80 -15.58
C ALA A 108 -1.78 14.33 -15.11
N TYR A 109 -1.14 14.08 -13.97
CA TYR A 109 -0.88 12.73 -13.52
C TYR A 109 -0.94 12.63 -12.00
N VAL A 110 -1.61 11.60 -11.51
CA VAL A 110 -1.71 11.27 -10.08
C VAL A 110 -1.24 9.84 -9.88
N ILE A 111 -0.29 9.64 -8.98
CA ILE A 111 0.20 8.31 -8.58
C ILE A 111 -0.25 8.07 -7.14
N ILE A 112 -1.00 7.00 -6.91
CA ILE A 112 -1.48 6.61 -5.60
C ILE A 112 -0.83 5.29 -5.23
N ASP A 113 -0.05 5.30 -4.15
CA ASP A 113 0.56 4.08 -3.61
C ASP A 113 -0.32 3.49 -2.51
N GLU A 114 -0.29 2.15 -2.36
CA GLU A 114 -1.08 1.38 -1.39
C GLU A 114 -2.59 1.64 -1.49
N GLN A 115 -3.12 1.53 -2.69
CA GLN A 115 -4.51 1.90 -3.06
C GLN A 115 -5.60 1.24 -2.22
N HIS A 116 -5.36 0.04 -1.62
CA HIS A 116 -6.36 -0.69 -0.85
C HIS A 116 -6.92 0.09 0.35
N ARG A 117 -6.29 1.20 0.69
CA ARG A 117 -6.69 2.12 1.76
C ARG A 117 -7.34 3.41 1.25
N PHE A 118 -7.65 3.46 -0.06
CA PHE A 118 -8.15 4.65 -0.74
C PHE A 118 -9.63 4.49 -1.12
N GLY A 119 -10.51 5.32 -0.58
CA GLY A 119 -11.93 5.32 -0.93
C GLY A 119 -12.17 5.74 -2.39
N VAL A 120 -13.25 5.23 -3.00
CA VAL A 120 -13.65 5.58 -4.38
C VAL A 120 -13.86 7.10 -4.52
N GLN A 121 -14.53 7.72 -3.55
CA GLN A 121 -14.81 9.15 -3.54
C GLN A 121 -13.55 10.03 -3.56
N GLN A 122 -12.52 9.63 -2.84
CA GLN A 122 -11.26 10.39 -2.78
C GLN A 122 -10.52 10.35 -4.11
N ARG A 123 -10.64 9.27 -4.87
CA ARG A 123 -10.07 9.15 -6.22
C ARG A 123 -10.80 10.02 -7.22
N LEU A 124 -12.13 10.02 -7.18
CA LEU A 124 -12.97 10.89 -8.01
C LEU A 124 -12.63 12.36 -7.73
N TYR A 125 -12.53 12.74 -6.46
CA TYR A 125 -12.16 14.10 -6.07
C TYR A 125 -10.81 14.58 -6.65
N LEU A 126 -9.81 13.69 -6.75
CA LEU A 126 -8.54 14.04 -7.39
C LEU A 126 -8.65 14.10 -8.92
N ALA A 127 -9.45 13.23 -9.51
CA ALA A 127 -9.70 13.29 -10.93
C ALA A 127 -10.36 14.62 -11.33
N GLU A 128 -11.25 15.14 -10.49
CA GLU A 128 -11.96 16.41 -10.68
C GLU A 128 -11.07 17.65 -10.53
N LYS A 129 -9.92 17.54 -9.79
CA LYS A 129 -8.96 18.63 -9.63
C LYS A 129 -8.16 18.99 -10.89
N GLY A 130 -8.28 18.19 -11.95
CA GLY A 130 -7.61 18.45 -13.21
C GLY A 130 -8.44 18.04 -14.42
N ILE A 131 -8.19 18.67 -15.55
CA ILE A 131 -8.84 18.34 -16.82
C ILE A 131 -8.08 17.13 -17.42
N ASN A 132 -8.76 15.98 -17.56
CA ASN A 132 -8.17 14.74 -18.09
C ASN A 132 -6.96 14.21 -17.29
N THR A 133 -7.07 14.18 -15.96
CA THR A 133 -6.02 13.65 -15.09
C THR A 133 -5.89 12.13 -15.25
N ASN A 134 -4.69 11.65 -15.54
CA ASN A 134 -4.40 10.22 -15.54
C ASN A 134 -4.06 9.76 -14.13
N ILE A 135 -4.63 8.62 -13.71
CA ILE A 135 -4.43 8.06 -12.37
C ILE A 135 -3.72 6.72 -12.49
N LEU A 136 -2.60 6.57 -11.80
CA LEU A 136 -1.91 5.31 -11.60
C LEU A 136 -2.13 4.85 -10.16
N LEU A 137 -2.80 3.72 -10.01
CA LEU A 137 -2.98 3.07 -8.73
C LEU A 137 -1.92 1.97 -8.57
N MET A 138 -1.18 2.00 -7.47
CA MET A 138 -0.20 0.97 -7.16
C MET A 138 -0.58 0.25 -5.87
N SER A 139 -0.31 -1.04 -5.81
CA SER A 139 -0.50 -1.84 -4.61
C SER A 139 0.56 -2.93 -4.51
N ALA A 140 1.12 -3.10 -3.32
CA ALA A 140 1.97 -4.24 -3.00
C ALA A 140 1.15 -5.48 -2.64
N THR A 141 -0.14 -5.29 -2.28
CA THR A 141 -1.07 -6.41 -2.09
C THR A 141 -1.76 -6.70 -3.41
N PRO A 142 -1.55 -7.89 -3.98
CA PRO A 142 -2.26 -8.27 -5.18
C PRO A 142 -3.77 -8.30 -4.92
N ILE A 143 -4.52 -7.55 -5.71
CA ILE A 143 -5.98 -7.64 -5.72
C ILE A 143 -6.35 -8.62 -6.83
N PRO A 144 -7.11 -9.68 -6.56
CA PRO A 144 -7.59 -10.57 -7.60
C PRO A 144 -8.26 -9.78 -8.72
N ARG A 145 -7.96 -10.14 -9.97
CA ARG A 145 -8.42 -9.39 -11.16
C ARG A 145 -9.93 -9.16 -11.15
N THR A 146 -10.68 -10.18 -10.79
CA THR A 146 -12.16 -10.13 -10.72
C THR A 146 -12.66 -9.12 -9.71
N LEU A 147 -12.00 -9.06 -8.53
CA LEU A 147 -12.33 -8.10 -7.49
C LEU A 147 -11.96 -6.67 -7.92
N ALA A 148 -10.83 -6.51 -8.59
CA ALA A 148 -10.42 -5.22 -9.15
C ALA A 148 -11.42 -4.74 -10.22
N LEU A 149 -11.83 -5.60 -11.14
CA LEU A 149 -12.86 -5.29 -12.14
C LEU A 149 -14.20 -4.94 -11.49
N ALA A 150 -14.64 -5.72 -10.51
CA ALA A 150 -15.90 -5.48 -9.81
C ALA A 150 -15.91 -4.14 -9.04
N GLN A 151 -14.76 -3.74 -8.49
CA GLN A 151 -14.65 -2.54 -7.68
C GLN A 151 -14.33 -1.27 -8.50
N TYR A 152 -13.59 -1.40 -9.59
CA TYR A 152 -13.03 -0.26 -10.32
C TYR A 152 -13.48 -0.15 -11.77
N GLY A 153 -14.25 -1.12 -12.27
CA GLY A 153 -14.68 -1.16 -13.68
C GLY A 153 -13.48 -1.39 -14.63
N GLU A 154 -13.44 -0.67 -15.72
CA GLU A 154 -12.38 -0.77 -16.74
C GLU A 154 -11.09 -0.05 -16.31
N ILE A 155 -10.29 -0.70 -15.46
CA ILE A 155 -8.93 -0.26 -15.18
C ILE A 155 -7.97 -1.18 -15.92
N GLU A 156 -7.06 -0.61 -16.71
CA GLU A 156 -5.94 -1.36 -17.25
C GLU A 156 -5.04 -1.84 -16.11
N GLN A 157 -4.91 -3.15 -15.98
CA GLN A 157 -4.10 -3.76 -14.94
C GLN A 157 -2.77 -4.24 -15.52
N VAL A 158 -1.68 -3.73 -14.95
CA VAL A 158 -0.32 -4.20 -15.25
C VAL A 158 0.24 -4.94 -14.04
N ILE A 159 0.63 -6.20 -14.25
CA ILE A 159 1.18 -7.07 -13.21
C ILE A 159 2.68 -7.19 -13.42
N LEU A 160 3.48 -6.71 -12.47
CA LEU A 160 4.91 -6.88 -12.44
C LEU A 160 5.26 -8.22 -11.77
N LYS A 161 5.55 -9.25 -12.58
CA LYS A 161 5.87 -10.61 -12.09
C LYS A 161 7.35 -10.80 -11.84
N GLU A 162 8.20 -10.10 -12.56
CA GLU A 162 9.64 -10.26 -12.50
C GLU A 162 10.23 -9.58 -11.28
N LYS A 163 11.11 -10.28 -10.61
CA LYS A 163 11.94 -9.73 -9.52
C LYS A 163 13.30 -9.34 -10.09
N PRO A 164 13.98 -8.34 -9.47
CA PRO A 164 15.36 -8.03 -9.85
C PRO A 164 16.24 -9.29 -9.80
N ALA A 165 17.10 -9.48 -10.81
CA ALA A 165 17.88 -10.70 -10.99
C ALA A 165 18.78 -11.07 -9.78
N PHE A 166 19.14 -10.09 -8.96
CA PHE A 166 19.95 -10.30 -7.74
C PHE A 166 19.14 -10.78 -6.52
N GLN A 167 17.80 -10.71 -6.57
CA GLN A 167 16.97 -11.11 -5.42
C GLN A 167 16.77 -12.63 -5.40
N LYS A 168 17.27 -13.25 -4.34
CA LYS A 168 17.05 -14.69 -4.08
C LYS A 168 15.67 -14.93 -3.48
N PRO A 169 15.03 -16.08 -3.75
CA PRO A 169 13.79 -16.48 -3.09
C PRO A 169 13.97 -16.51 -1.57
N ILE A 170 13.02 -15.93 -0.82
CA ILE A 170 13.08 -15.88 0.64
C ILE A 170 12.73 -17.26 1.21
N ILE A 171 13.61 -17.80 2.05
CA ILE A 171 13.41 -19.08 2.74
C ILE A 171 12.43 -18.84 3.90
N THR A 172 11.23 -19.41 3.80
CA THR A 172 10.19 -19.26 4.81
C THR A 172 10.11 -20.52 5.68
N LYS A 173 10.21 -20.36 6.99
CA LYS A 173 10.02 -21.43 7.99
C LYS A 173 8.84 -21.08 8.89
N VAL A 174 7.94 -22.05 9.07
CA VAL A 174 6.79 -21.94 9.97
C VAL A 174 7.01 -22.93 11.12
N SER A 175 6.94 -22.46 12.35
CA SER A 175 7.24 -23.26 13.55
C SER A 175 6.39 -22.82 14.74
N ASN A 176 6.23 -23.71 15.71
CA ASN A 176 5.64 -23.34 17.00
C ASN A 176 6.52 -22.33 17.75
N ILE A 177 5.89 -21.45 18.54
CA ILE A 177 6.55 -20.40 19.32
C ILE A 177 7.54 -20.96 20.35
N ASP A 178 7.39 -22.20 20.76
CA ASP A 178 8.34 -22.87 21.68
C ASP A 178 9.77 -22.94 21.13
N LYS A 179 9.92 -22.84 19.79
CA LYS A 179 11.24 -22.81 19.12
C LYS A 179 11.88 -21.43 19.07
N ILE A 180 11.34 -20.44 19.79
CA ILE A 180 11.87 -19.09 19.79
C ILE A 180 13.32 -19.03 20.28
N LYS A 181 13.68 -19.81 21.29
CA LYS A 181 15.05 -19.91 21.81
C LYS A 181 16.04 -20.45 20.77
N ASP A 182 15.63 -21.41 19.95
CA ASP A 182 16.47 -21.96 18.87
C ASP A 182 16.75 -20.86 17.83
N ILE A 183 15.78 -20.00 17.55
CA ILE A 183 15.94 -18.88 16.64
C ILE A 183 16.87 -17.81 17.25
N GLU A 184 16.71 -17.47 18.53
CA GLU A 184 17.61 -16.56 19.23
C GLU A 184 19.06 -17.04 19.17
N ILE A 185 19.32 -18.33 19.41
CA ILE A 185 20.66 -18.95 19.31
C ILE A 185 21.18 -18.89 17.85
N LEU A 186 20.33 -19.19 16.87
CA LEU A 186 20.67 -19.12 15.45
C LEU A 186 21.05 -17.69 15.06
N LEU A 187 20.25 -16.70 15.45
CA LEU A 187 20.50 -15.30 15.16
C LEU A 187 21.81 -14.83 15.81
N LYS A 188 22.08 -15.22 17.05
CA LYS A 188 23.35 -14.86 17.74
C LYS A 188 24.58 -15.36 16.98
N LYS A 189 24.45 -16.50 16.27
CA LYS A 189 25.54 -17.04 15.43
C LYS A 189 25.60 -16.41 14.04
N LYS A 190 24.47 -15.91 13.53
CA LYS A 190 24.33 -15.46 12.14
C LYS A 190 24.33 -13.94 11.96
N ILE A 191 23.98 -13.18 13.00
CA ILE A 191 24.08 -11.72 12.97
C ILE A 191 25.57 -11.38 12.91
N SER A 192 25.99 -10.99 11.73
CA SER A 192 27.33 -10.49 11.43
C SER A 192 27.30 -8.96 11.42
N ASN A 193 28.44 -8.33 11.16
CA ASN A 193 28.53 -6.87 11.07
C ASN A 193 27.60 -6.24 10.01
N VAL A 194 27.05 -7.01 9.08
CA VAL A 194 26.21 -6.53 7.98
C VAL A 194 24.75 -6.95 8.11
N SER A 195 24.47 -8.17 8.58
CA SER A 195 23.09 -8.69 8.63
C SER A 195 22.24 -8.11 9.75
N GLN A 196 21.01 -7.72 9.44
CA GLN A 196 20.05 -7.14 10.37
C GLN A 196 18.75 -7.92 10.42
N VAL A 197 17.99 -7.73 11.50
CA VAL A 197 16.78 -8.52 11.82
C VAL A 197 15.61 -7.59 12.09
N TYR A 198 14.48 -7.87 11.45
CA TYR A 198 13.17 -7.41 11.90
C TYR A 198 12.56 -8.44 12.83
N TRP A 199 12.14 -8.00 14.02
CA TRP A 199 11.40 -8.84 14.96
C TRP A 199 10.01 -8.28 15.17
N ILE A 200 8.99 -8.96 14.65
CA ILE A 200 7.62 -8.46 14.59
C ILE A 200 6.76 -9.13 15.64
N CYS A 201 6.14 -8.32 16.50
CA CYS A 201 5.16 -8.74 17.46
C CYS A 201 3.77 -8.21 17.07
N PRO A 202 2.71 -9.02 17.06
CA PRO A 202 1.37 -8.54 16.75
C PRO A 202 0.87 -7.55 17.80
N LEU A 203 0.02 -6.62 17.38
CA LEU A 203 -0.79 -5.82 18.29
C LEU A 203 -1.99 -6.67 18.71
N VAL A 204 -2.07 -7.02 19.98
CA VAL A 204 -3.26 -7.71 20.51
C VAL A 204 -4.38 -6.69 20.72
N GLU A 205 -5.60 -6.99 20.28
CA GLU A 205 -6.81 -6.20 20.57
C GLU A 205 -7.21 -6.33 22.06
N ALA A 206 -6.37 -5.83 22.92
CA ALA A 206 -6.62 -5.67 24.35
C ALA A 206 -6.62 -4.18 24.70
N SER A 207 -6.94 -3.82 25.94
CA SER A 207 -6.87 -2.43 26.42
C SER A 207 -5.59 -1.74 25.93
N GLU A 208 -5.62 -0.44 25.68
CA GLU A 208 -4.49 0.34 25.13
C GLU A 208 -3.17 0.13 25.90
N THR A 209 -3.24 -0.21 27.19
CA THR A 209 -2.11 -0.51 28.04
C THR A 209 -1.52 -1.90 27.81
N GLN A 210 -2.30 -2.87 27.37
CA GLN A 210 -1.83 -4.25 27.10
C GLN A 210 -1.24 -4.42 25.71
N LYS A 211 -1.68 -3.61 24.74
CA LYS A 211 -1.23 -3.69 23.32
C LYS A 211 0.29 -3.65 23.13
N TYR A 212 1.02 -3.02 24.02
CA TYR A 212 2.46 -2.82 23.88
C TYR A 212 3.30 -3.67 24.84
N LYS A 213 2.68 -4.35 25.83
CA LYS A 213 3.39 -5.19 26.80
C LYS A 213 4.19 -6.32 26.15
N ASP A 214 3.63 -6.96 25.14
CA ASP A 214 4.30 -8.07 24.45
C ASP A 214 5.56 -7.61 23.73
N VAL A 215 5.48 -6.46 23.05
CA VAL A 215 6.62 -5.85 22.36
C VAL A 215 7.71 -5.41 23.35
N GLU A 216 7.31 -4.77 24.45
CA GLU A 216 8.24 -4.33 25.50
C GLU A 216 8.92 -5.51 26.20
N THR A 217 8.16 -6.58 26.48
CA THR A 217 8.68 -7.80 27.09
C THR A 217 9.67 -8.49 26.15
N ARG A 218 9.34 -8.58 24.86
CA ARG A 218 10.25 -9.13 23.85
C ARG A 218 11.51 -8.27 23.69
N PHE A 219 11.35 -6.97 23.64
CA PHE A 219 12.45 -6.04 23.58
C PHE A 219 13.43 -6.22 24.76
N LYS A 220 12.92 -6.31 25.99
CA LYS A 220 13.75 -6.53 27.19
C LYS A 220 14.49 -7.87 27.11
N SER A 221 13.78 -8.94 26.70
CA SER A 221 14.39 -10.27 26.53
C SER A 221 15.53 -10.24 25.50
N LEU A 222 15.31 -9.66 24.33
CA LEU A 222 16.33 -9.57 23.28
C LEU A 222 17.48 -8.64 23.68
N LYS A 223 17.20 -7.56 24.38
CA LYS A 223 18.23 -6.64 24.89
C LYS A 223 19.16 -7.31 25.90
N ASN A 224 18.66 -8.23 26.71
CA ASN A 224 19.50 -9.04 27.61
C ASN A 224 20.43 -10.02 26.86
N ILE A 225 20.03 -10.46 25.65
CA ILE A 225 20.83 -11.41 24.84
C ILE A 225 21.80 -10.71 23.91
N PHE A 226 21.40 -9.58 23.29
CA PHE A 226 22.10 -8.89 22.20
C PHE A 226 22.62 -7.49 22.60
N GLY A 227 22.36 -7.04 23.83
CA GLY A 227 22.88 -5.77 24.35
C GLY A 227 22.28 -4.52 23.69
N SER A 228 23.14 -3.55 23.40
CA SER A 228 22.76 -2.23 22.86
C SER A 228 22.39 -2.25 21.36
N GLU A 229 22.57 -3.36 20.67
CA GLU A 229 22.26 -3.51 19.25
C GLU A 229 20.75 -3.73 18.97
N VAL A 230 19.92 -3.76 20.03
CA VAL A 230 18.46 -3.96 19.94
C VAL A 230 17.74 -2.66 20.24
N GLU A 231 16.84 -2.27 19.36
CA GLU A 231 15.93 -1.14 19.56
C GLU A 231 14.49 -1.51 19.28
N MET A 232 13.56 -0.74 19.87
CA MET A 232 12.12 -0.98 19.76
C MET A 232 11.44 0.13 18.96
N LEU A 233 10.46 -0.25 18.13
CA LEU A 233 9.72 0.67 17.30
C LEU A 233 8.21 0.38 17.34
N HIS A 234 7.42 1.31 17.90
CA HIS A 234 5.95 1.19 17.97
C HIS A 234 5.23 2.53 17.84
N GLY A 235 3.91 2.51 17.71
CA GLY A 235 3.07 3.68 17.42
C GLY A 235 3.23 4.85 18.39
N LYS A 236 3.44 4.61 19.68
CA LYS A 236 3.50 5.65 20.74
C LYS A 236 4.83 6.44 20.80
N ILE A 237 5.90 5.96 20.18
CA ILE A 237 7.19 6.67 20.17
C ILE A 237 7.04 8.01 19.43
N LYS A 238 7.68 9.06 19.93
CA LYS A 238 7.69 10.39 19.29
C LYS A 238 8.36 10.33 17.91
N SER A 239 7.91 11.17 16.98
CA SER A 239 8.36 11.17 15.57
C SER A 239 9.88 11.29 15.43
N ASP A 240 10.49 12.22 16.17
CA ASP A 240 11.93 12.48 16.10
C ASP A 240 12.76 11.28 16.59
N GLN A 241 12.26 10.57 17.60
CA GLN A 241 12.89 9.33 18.08
C GLN A 241 12.74 8.20 17.08
N LYS A 242 11.56 8.06 16.46
CA LYS A 242 11.33 7.08 15.41
C LYS A 242 12.30 7.25 14.25
N GLU A 243 12.45 8.48 13.78
CA GLU A 243 13.35 8.80 12.68
C GLU A 243 14.80 8.46 13.02
N ARG A 244 15.26 8.79 14.22
CA ARG A 244 16.59 8.41 14.71
C ARG A 244 16.79 6.90 14.78
N ILE A 245 15.81 6.14 15.28
CA ILE A 245 15.86 4.68 15.35
C ILE A 245 15.97 4.09 13.94
N ILE A 246 15.15 4.57 13.00
CA ILE A 246 15.16 4.10 11.61
C ILE A 246 16.50 4.41 10.95
N GLN A 247 17.03 5.62 11.10
CA GLN A 247 18.31 6.00 10.54
C GLN A 247 19.46 5.15 11.13
N ASN A 248 19.44 4.90 12.43
CA ASN A 248 20.43 4.04 13.08
C ASN A 248 20.32 2.59 12.62
N PHE A 249 19.12 2.10 12.39
CA PHE A 249 18.89 0.78 11.80
C PHE A 249 19.40 0.71 10.37
N GLN A 250 19.13 1.69 9.54
CA GLN A 250 19.61 1.75 8.15
C GLN A 250 21.14 1.87 8.08
N LYS A 251 21.78 2.58 9.01
CA LYS A 251 23.23 2.70 9.12
C LYS A 251 23.92 1.44 9.67
N GLY A 252 23.16 0.47 10.19
CA GLY A 252 23.68 -0.76 10.76
C GLY A 252 24.12 -0.68 12.23
N ASN A 253 23.90 0.46 12.90
CA ASN A 253 24.18 0.63 14.33
C ASN A 253 23.23 -0.21 15.21
N ILE A 254 22.02 -0.43 14.75
CA ILE A 254 21.03 -1.33 15.34
C ILE A 254 21.00 -2.60 14.50
N LYS A 255 21.09 -3.76 15.13
CA LYS A 255 21.06 -5.06 14.47
C LYS A 255 19.68 -5.70 14.51
N ILE A 256 18.94 -5.50 15.58
CA ILE A 256 17.59 -6.06 15.75
C ILE A 256 16.61 -4.94 16.01
N LEU A 257 15.61 -4.81 15.14
CA LEU A 257 14.52 -3.88 15.30
C LEU A 257 13.26 -4.63 15.72
N VAL A 258 12.90 -4.50 17.01
CA VAL A 258 11.65 -5.07 17.56
C VAL A 258 10.51 -4.11 17.26
N ALA A 259 9.51 -4.56 16.51
CA ALA A 259 8.45 -3.68 16.08
C ALA A 259 7.07 -4.35 16.07
N THR A 260 6.03 -3.52 16.10
CA THR A 260 4.66 -3.95 15.79
C THR A 260 4.44 -3.98 14.28
N THR A 261 3.19 -4.20 13.83
CA THR A 261 2.75 -4.14 12.42
C THR A 261 3.16 -2.87 11.67
N VAL A 262 3.65 -1.88 12.37
CA VAL A 262 4.11 -0.60 11.81
C VAL A 262 5.24 -0.76 10.78
N VAL A 263 5.98 -1.87 10.81
CA VAL A 263 7.02 -2.19 9.81
C VAL A 263 6.42 -2.56 8.44
N GLU A 264 5.12 -2.81 8.36
CA GLU A 264 4.42 -2.96 7.06
C GLU A 264 4.59 -1.71 6.19
N VAL A 265 4.83 -0.55 6.81
CA VAL A 265 4.91 0.74 6.13
C VAL A 265 6.37 1.13 5.85
N GLY A 266 6.88 0.64 4.71
CA GLY A 266 7.86 1.38 3.93
C GLY A 266 9.29 1.55 4.44
N ILE A 267 9.74 0.90 5.54
CA ILE A 267 11.15 0.95 5.92
C ILE A 267 11.94 0.03 4.99
N ASP A 268 12.67 0.62 4.06
CA ASP A 268 13.56 -0.12 3.17
C ASP A 268 14.94 -0.24 3.83
N ASN A 269 15.39 -1.49 4.02
CA ASN A 269 16.73 -1.78 4.50
C ASN A 269 17.32 -2.98 3.75
N LYS A 270 18.33 -2.72 2.93
CA LYS A 270 19.01 -3.73 2.11
C LYS A 270 19.79 -4.74 2.94
N ASN A 271 20.15 -4.40 4.17
CA ASN A 271 20.92 -5.25 5.07
C ASN A 271 20.06 -6.14 5.97
N ALA A 272 18.74 -6.03 5.87
CA ALA A 272 17.81 -6.87 6.61
C ALA A 272 17.65 -8.24 5.92
N ASP A 273 18.33 -9.23 6.44
CA ASP A 273 18.31 -10.60 5.91
C ASP A 273 17.32 -11.50 6.65
N TYR A 274 16.95 -11.16 7.88
CA TYR A 274 16.11 -11.98 8.74
C TYR A 274 14.84 -11.22 9.16
N ILE A 275 13.71 -11.93 9.13
CA ILE A 275 12.48 -11.46 9.79
C ILE A 275 11.91 -12.60 10.65
N VAL A 276 11.60 -12.27 11.89
CA VAL A 276 10.90 -13.14 12.84
C VAL A 276 9.54 -12.55 13.11
N ILE A 277 8.48 -13.31 12.90
CA ILE A 277 7.09 -12.89 13.11
C ILE A 277 6.50 -13.77 14.20
N GLU A 278 6.24 -13.20 15.38
CA GLU A 278 5.59 -13.89 16.49
C GLU A 278 4.08 -13.91 16.29
N ASN A 279 3.46 -15.00 16.75
CA ASN A 279 2.01 -15.23 16.65
C ASN A 279 1.51 -14.94 15.21
N ALA A 280 2.16 -15.56 14.23
CA ALA A 280 1.90 -15.37 12.81
C ALA A 280 0.44 -15.66 12.43
N GLU A 281 -0.29 -16.45 13.21
CA GLU A 281 -1.71 -16.72 13.07
C GLU A 281 -2.59 -15.48 13.22
N LYS A 282 -2.11 -14.43 13.86
CA LYS A 282 -2.86 -13.18 14.03
C LYS A 282 -2.80 -12.26 12.81
N PHE A 283 -1.95 -12.59 11.84
CA PHE A 283 -1.79 -11.81 10.61
C PHE A 283 -2.54 -12.46 9.45
N GLY A 284 -3.07 -11.64 8.53
CA GLY A 284 -3.58 -12.10 7.25
C GLY A 284 -2.47 -12.59 6.31
N LEU A 285 -2.80 -13.43 5.33
CA LEU A 285 -1.82 -13.91 4.35
C LEU A 285 -1.16 -12.77 3.59
N SER A 286 -1.91 -11.75 3.21
CA SER A 286 -1.39 -10.55 2.53
C SER A 286 -0.43 -9.77 3.43
N GLN A 287 -0.73 -9.62 4.72
CA GLN A 287 0.16 -8.97 5.69
C GLN A 287 1.46 -9.78 5.89
N LEU A 288 1.34 -11.10 6.06
CA LEU A 288 2.51 -11.98 6.15
C LEU A 288 3.38 -11.88 4.90
N HIS A 289 2.76 -11.78 3.72
CA HIS A 289 3.48 -11.61 2.47
C HIS A 289 4.23 -10.26 2.41
N GLN A 290 3.60 -9.16 2.81
CA GLN A 290 4.23 -7.85 2.90
C GLN A 290 5.39 -7.84 3.89
N LEU A 291 5.21 -8.44 5.08
CA LEU A 291 6.27 -8.58 6.09
C LEU A 291 7.44 -9.41 5.56
N ARG A 292 7.16 -10.56 4.93
CA ARG A 292 8.19 -11.38 4.28
C ARG A 292 8.97 -10.59 3.23
N GLY A 293 8.31 -9.75 2.46
CA GLY A 293 8.91 -8.88 1.46
C GLY A 293 9.83 -7.78 2.01
N ARG A 294 9.95 -7.62 3.32
CA ARG A 294 10.86 -6.64 3.96
C ARG A 294 12.30 -7.11 4.05
N VAL A 295 12.57 -8.38 3.82
CA VAL A 295 13.91 -8.96 3.90
C VAL A 295 14.37 -9.50 2.55
N GLY A 296 15.68 -9.73 2.41
CA GLY A 296 16.27 -10.24 1.18
C GLY A 296 16.23 -9.24 0.03
N ARG A 297 16.26 -7.94 0.30
CA ARG A 297 16.31 -6.86 -0.68
C ARG A 297 17.73 -6.53 -1.17
N GLY A 298 18.72 -7.06 -0.48
CA GLY A 298 20.13 -7.00 -0.87
C GLY A 298 20.56 -8.26 -1.63
N ASN A 299 21.86 -8.49 -1.69
CA ASN A 299 22.46 -9.63 -2.37
C ASN A 299 22.46 -10.92 -1.52
N ASN A 300 22.16 -10.81 -0.22
CA ASN A 300 22.14 -11.91 0.72
C ASN A 300 20.87 -12.73 0.62
N GLN A 301 20.93 -13.98 1.15
CA GLN A 301 19.75 -14.82 1.27
C GLN A 301 18.82 -14.29 2.36
N GLY A 302 17.55 -14.04 2.03
CA GLY A 302 16.51 -13.63 2.98
C GLY A 302 15.87 -14.84 3.70
N TYR A 303 15.57 -14.69 5.00
CA TYR A 303 14.93 -15.71 5.85
C TYR A 303 13.72 -15.11 6.57
N CYS A 304 12.60 -15.82 6.52
CA CYS A 304 11.37 -15.48 7.24
C CYS A 304 11.01 -16.62 8.21
N PHE A 305 10.97 -16.32 9.50
CA PHE A 305 10.53 -17.23 10.55
C PHE A 305 9.16 -16.78 11.04
N ALA A 306 8.12 -17.53 10.70
CA ALA A 306 6.76 -17.32 11.17
C ALA A 306 6.48 -18.28 12.34
N LEU A 307 6.36 -17.72 13.54
CA LEU A 307 6.11 -18.46 14.77
C LEU A 307 4.63 -18.38 15.11
N TYR A 308 4.02 -19.51 15.39
CA TYR A 308 2.61 -19.62 15.76
C TYR A 308 2.43 -20.12 17.20
N GLY A 309 1.32 -19.74 17.82
CA GLY A 309 0.94 -20.13 19.18
C GLY A 309 0.61 -21.61 19.32
N LYS A 310 0.32 -22.02 20.56
CA LYS A 310 -0.14 -23.41 20.88
C LYS A 310 -1.63 -23.55 20.57
N ASP A 311 -2.05 -24.78 20.40
CA ASP A 311 -3.46 -25.20 20.32
C ASP A 311 -4.29 -24.42 19.26
N LEU A 312 -3.74 -24.31 18.05
CA LEU A 312 -4.41 -23.64 16.95
C LEU A 312 -5.33 -24.62 16.19
N PRO A 313 -6.48 -24.11 15.69
CA PRO A 313 -7.33 -24.84 14.78
C PRO A 313 -6.59 -25.27 13.50
N ASP A 314 -6.96 -26.42 12.93
CA ASP A 314 -6.32 -26.98 11.72
C ASP A 314 -6.38 -26.03 10.52
N ASN A 315 -7.48 -25.29 10.35
CA ASN A 315 -7.61 -24.30 9.30
C ASN A 315 -6.57 -23.17 9.39
N THR A 316 -6.22 -22.75 10.61
CA THR A 316 -5.19 -21.74 10.87
C THR A 316 -3.80 -22.28 10.54
N ILE A 317 -3.51 -23.52 10.94
CA ILE A 317 -2.24 -24.19 10.61
C ILE A 317 -2.13 -24.37 9.09
N ASN A 318 -3.21 -24.76 8.43
CA ASN A 318 -3.24 -24.90 6.98
C ASN A 318 -2.97 -23.57 6.24
N ARG A 319 -3.53 -22.46 6.74
CA ARG A 319 -3.24 -21.12 6.23
C ARG A 319 -1.75 -20.76 6.31
N LEU A 320 -1.09 -21.09 7.41
CA LEU A 320 0.35 -20.87 7.57
C LEU A 320 1.20 -21.79 6.69
N LYS A 321 0.74 -23.01 6.40
CA LYS A 321 1.36 -23.91 5.42
C LYS A 321 1.28 -23.31 4.01
N ILE A 322 0.12 -22.79 3.62
CA ILE A 322 -0.08 -22.09 2.35
C ILE A 322 0.90 -20.89 2.22
N PHE A 323 1.07 -20.12 3.29
CA PHE A 323 2.05 -19.02 3.32
C PHE A 323 3.50 -19.51 3.11
N LYS A 324 3.88 -20.62 3.72
CA LYS A 324 5.22 -21.21 3.59
C LYS A 324 5.50 -21.69 2.17
N GLU A 325 4.54 -22.33 1.54
CA GLU A 325 4.69 -22.99 0.23
C GLU A 325 4.62 -22.01 -0.94
N ASN A 326 3.92 -20.89 -0.77
CA ASN A 326 3.71 -19.93 -1.85
C ASN A 326 4.53 -18.65 -1.65
N LEU A 327 5.40 -18.37 -2.62
CA LEU A 327 6.16 -17.13 -2.69
C LEU A 327 5.44 -16.04 -3.52
N ASP A 328 4.47 -16.43 -4.33
CA ASP A 328 3.69 -15.55 -5.18
C ASP A 328 2.57 -14.89 -4.38
N GLY A 329 2.58 -13.55 -4.33
CA GLY A 329 1.59 -12.75 -3.63
C GLY A 329 0.18 -12.87 -4.22
N PHE A 330 0.05 -13.07 -5.55
CA PHE A 330 -1.26 -13.25 -6.21
C PHE A 330 -1.92 -14.54 -5.75
N LYS A 331 -1.18 -15.66 -5.74
CA LYS A 331 -1.68 -16.93 -5.24
C LYS A 331 -2.07 -16.85 -3.76
N LEU A 332 -1.28 -16.14 -2.95
CA LEU A 332 -1.61 -15.93 -1.53
C LEU A 332 -2.87 -15.09 -1.35
N SER A 333 -3.06 -14.05 -2.17
CA SER A 333 -4.25 -13.21 -2.11
C SER A 333 -5.52 -13.96 -2.56
N GLU A 334 -5.42 -14.79 -3.60
CA GLU A 334 -6.51 -15.66 -4.03
C GLU A 334 -6.90 -16.67 -2.94
N LYS A 335 -5.90 -17.30 -2.30
CA LYS A 335 -6.14 -18.24 -1.18
C LYS A 335 -6.70 -17.54 0.07
N ASP A 336 -6.26 -16.31 0.36
CA ASP A 336 -6.82 -15.53 1.47
C ASP A 336 -8.31 -15.18 1.19
N LEU A 337 -8.65 -14.89 -0.06
CA LEU A 337 -10.01 -14.65 -0.51
C LEU A 337 -10.89 -15.91 -0.40
N GLU A 338 -10.38 -17.08 -0.81
CA GLU A 338 -11.07 -18.37 -0.65
C GLU A 338 -11.39 -18.67 0.83
N ILE A 339 -10.43 -18.44 1.73
CA ILE A 339 -10.54 -18.77 3.15
C ILE A 339 -11.45 -17.80 3.91
N ARG A 340 -11.34 -16.51 3.65
CA ARG A 340 -12.04 -15.46 4.39
C ARG A 340 -13.36 -15.02 3.78
N GLY A 341 -13.54 -15.26 2.47
CA GLY A 341 -14.63 -14.66 1.70
C GLY A 341 -14.40 -13.18 1.41
N THR A 342 -15.25 -12.63 0.53
CA THR A 342 -15.10 -11.26 -0.01
C THR A 342 -15.30 -10.14 1.01
N GLY A 343 -16.10 -10.39 2.06
CA GLY A 343 -16.48 -9.36 3.04
C GLY A 343 -15.34 -8.85 3.92
N ASP A 344 -14.40 -9.74 4.29
CA ASP A 344 -13.29 -9.38 5.18
C ASP A 344 -12.16 -8.63 4.47
N ILE A 345 -11.93 -8.91 3.20
CA ILE A 345 -10.80 -8.33 2.44
C ILE A 345 -11.07 -6.87 2.06
N LEU A 346 -12.32 -6.53 1.84
CA LEU A 346 -12.73 -5.18 1.45
C LEU A 346 -12.96 -4.24 2.64
N GLY A 347 -12.79 -4.71 3.89
CA GLY A 347 -13.03 -3.90 5.07
C GLY A 347 -14.50 -3.55 5.32
N TYR A 348 -15.44 -4.14 4.58
CA TYR A 348 -16.87 -3.83 4.67
C TYR A 348 -17.56 -4.43 5.89
N ARG A 349 -16.93 -5.37 6.62
CA ARG A 349 -17.52 -5.90 7.86
C ARG A 349 -17.70 -4.87 8.97
N GLN A 350 -16.99 -3.74 8.90
CA GLN A 350 -17.21 -2.63 9.85
C GLN A 350 -18.44 -1.79 9.51
N SER A 351 -18.96 -1.87 8.28
CA SER A 351 -20.16 -1.12 7.83
C SER A 351 -21.38 -1.98 7.57
N GLY A 352 -21.29 -3.31 7.70
CA GLY A 352 -22.45 -4.21 7.58
C GLY A 352 -22.96 -4.49 6.16
N ASP A 353 -22.45 -3.82 5.14
CA ASP A 353 -22.91 -3.97 3.76
C ASP A 353 -21.92 -4.79 2.92
N SER A 354 -22.38 -5.91 2.34
CA SER A 354 -21.64 -6.62 1.28
C SER A 354 -21.62 -5.78 0.01
N LEU A 355 -20.50 -5.76 -0.73
CA LEU A 355 -20.37 -5.06 -2.01
C LEU A 355 -21.47 -5.46 -2.99
N PHE A 356 -21.87 -6.72 -2.96
CA PHE A 356 -22.94 -7.30 -3.74
C PHE A 356 -23.91 -8.07 -2.85
N LYS A 357 -25.21 -7.89 -3.07
CA LYS A 357 -26.24 -8.61 -2.30
C LYS A 357 -26.44 -10.05 -2.76
N PHE A 358 -26.24 -10.32 -4.04
CA PHE A 358 -26.60 -11.58 -4.68
C PHE A 358 -25.45 -12.26 -5.42
N VAL A 359 -24.32 -11.58 -5.57
CA VAL A 359 -23.18 -12.06 -6.35
C VAL A 359 -22.02 -12.39 -5.41
N ASN A 360 -21.48 -13.60 -5.55
CA ASN A 360 -20.23 -14.00 -4.93
C ASN A 360 -19.10 -13.74 -5.93
N VAL A 361 -18.25 -12.76 -5.63
CA VAL A 361 -17.16 -12.32 -6.54
C VAL A 361 -16.21 -13.44 -6.94
N TYR A 362 -16.11 -14.48 -6.11
CA TYR A 362 -15.25 -15.64 -6.39
C TYR A 362 -15.94 -16.68 -7.29
N HIS A 363 -17.20 -17.02 -7.00
CA HIS A 363 -17.93 -18.04 -7.74
C HIS A 363 -18.55 -17.52 -9.05
N ASP A 364 -18.94 -16.24 -9.06
CA ASP A 364 -19.69 -15.63 -10.16
C ASP A 364 -18.80 -14.72 -11.03
N GLN A 365 -17.53 -15.10 -11.24
CA GLN A 365 -16.56 -14.31 -12.00
C GLN A 365 -17.01 -14.05 -13.45
N GLU A 366 -17.57 -15.06 -14.11
CA GLU A 366 -18.08 -14.95 -15.47
C GLU A 366 -19.24 -13.95 -15.56
N LEU A 367 -20.15 -13.98 -14.58
CA LEU A 367 -21.27 -13.03 -14.51
C LEU A 367 -20.79 -11.58 -14.37
N ILE A 368 -19.72 -11.34 -13.59
CA ILE A 368 -19.14 -10.00 -13.44
C ILE A 368 -18.53 -9.53 -14.76
N ILE A 369 -17.82 -10.41 -15.47
CA ILE A 369 -17.23 -10.10 -16.77
C ILE A 369 -18.32 -9.80 -17.80
N ASP A 370 -19.37 -10.61 -17.84
CA ASP A 370 -20.50 -10.42 -18.76
C ASP A 370 -21.25 -9.11 -18.48
N ALA A 371 -21.46 -8.79 -17.20
CA ALA A 371 -22.07 -7.53 -16.80
C ALA A 371 -21.24 -6.31 -17.24
N LEU A 372 -19.93 -6.37 -17.11
CA LEU A 372 -19.03 -5.31 -17.57
C LEU A 372 -19.05 -5.16 -19.09
N GLN A 373 -19.04 -6.27 -19.83
CA GLN A 373 -19.15 -6.23 -21.30
C GLN A 373 -20.51 -5.66 -21.75
N TYR A 374 -21.58 -5.99 -21.03
CA TYR A 374 -22.90 -5.43 -21.29
C TYR A 374 -22.94 -3.91 -21.08
N VAL A 375 -22.40 -3.44 -19.95
CA VAL A 375 -22.30 -2.00 -19.64
C VAL A 375 -21.49 -1.27 -20.72
N LYS A 376 -20.35 -1.86 -21.17
CA LYS A 376 -19.56 -1.30 -22.25
C LYS A 376 -20.36 -1.11 -23.54
N LYS A 377 -21.12 -2.14 -23.94
CA LYS A 377 -22.01 -2.06 -25.12
C LYS A 377 -23.08 -0.98 -24.98
N LEU A 378 -23.63 -0.80 -23.78
CA LEU A 378 -24.62 0.26 -23.49
C LEU A 378 -23.99 1.67 -23.64
N ILE A 379 -22.74 1.84 -23.18
CA ILE A 379 -21.99 3.10 -23.32
C ILE A 379 -21.68 3.38 -24.80
N GLU A 380 -21.16 2.39 -25.52
CA GLU A 380 -20.85 2.51 -26.97
C GLU A 380 -22.07 2.89 -27.82
N LYS A 381 -23.23 2.32 -27.48
CA LYS A 381 -24.50 2.62 -28.15
C LYS A 381 -25.21 3.88 -27.65
N LYS A 382 -24.65 4.55 -26.64
CA LYS A 382 -25.27 5.70 -25.96
C LYS A 382 -26.70 5.42 -25.43
N GLU A 383 -26.98 4.18 -25.05
CA GLU A 383 -28.31 3.79 -24.54
C GLU A 383 -28.61 4.50 -23.20
N TYR A 384 -27.61 4.97 -22.49
CA TYR A 384 -27.76 5.77 -21.29
C TYR A 384 -28.37 7.17 -21.52
N GLU A 385 -28.46 7.66 -22.78
CA GLU A 385 -29.13 8.91 -23.14
C GLU A 385 -30.66 8.71 -23.25
N ASN A 386 -31.14 7.46 -23.32
CA ASN A 386 -32.54 7.14 -23.46
C ASN A 386 -33.31 7.33 -22.14
N GLU A 387 -34.37 8.15 -22.15
CA GLU A 387 -35.16 8.47 -20.96
C GLU A 387 -35.85 7.25 -20.31
N LYS A 388 -36.24 6.27 -21.10
CA LYS A 388 -36.82 5.02 -20.57
C LYS A 388 -35.75 4.24 -19.81
N PHE A 389 -34.55 4.12 -20.38
CA PHE A 389 -33.42 3.45 -19.78
C PHE A 389 -33.02 4.13 -18.46
N LYS A 390 -32.94 5.46 -18.44
CA LYS A 390 -32.64 6.24 -17.21
C LYS A 390 -33.64 5.94 -16.10
N LYS A 391 -34.96 5.89 -16.42
CA LYS A 391 -36.00 5.56 -15.44
C LYS A 391 -35.84 4.14 -14.87
N ASP A 392 -35.47 3.18 -15.70
CA ASP A 392 -35.31 1.79 -15.26
C ASP A 392 -34.03 1.62 -14.43
N ILE A 393 -32.93 2.26 -14.80
CA ILE A 393 -31.69 2.33 -14.00
C ILE A 393 -31.95 3.04 -12.67
N TYR A 394 -32.73 4.13 -12.66
CA TYR A 394 -33.06 4.82 -11.40
C TYR A 394 -33.80 3.89 -10.43
N LYS A 395 -34.82 3.11 -10.91
CA LYS A 395 -35.50 2.14 -10.05
C LYS A 395 -34.59 1.08 -9.51
N LEU A 396 -33.64 0.58 -10.34
CA LEU A 396 -32.63 -0.39 -9.95
C LEU A 396 -31.72 0.16 -8.85
N LEU A 397 -31.18 1.37 -9.04
CA LEU A 397 -30.32 2.03 -8.07
C LEU A 397 -31.04 2.31 -6.73
N MET A 398 -32.32 2.70 -6.80
CA MET A 398 -33.15 2.85 -5.60
C MET A 398 -33.33 1.53 -4.86
N PHE A 399 -33.62 0.43 -5.60
CA PHE A 399 -33.75 -0.90 -5.01
C PHE A 399 -32.47 -1.36 -4.28
N PHE A 400 -31.31 -1.05 -4.86
CA PHE A 400 -30.00 -1.35 -4.26
C PHE A 400 -29.50 -0.28 -3.29
N LYS A 401 -30.30 0.76 -3.00
CA LYS A 401 -29.94 1.88 -2.09
C LYS A 401 -28.66 2.63 -2.50
N GLN A 402 -28.37 2.73 -3.80
CA GLN A 402 -27.19 3.39 -4.37
C GLN A 402 -27.45 4.90 -4.56
N GLN A 403 -27.64 5.64 -3.48
CA GLN A 403 -28.03 7.07 -3.52
C GLN A 403 -26.98 7.97 -4.22
N GLU A 404 -25.70 7.67 -4.09
CA GLU A 404 -24.64 8.45 -4.74
C GLU A 404 -24.62 8.25 -6.26
N ALA A 405 -24.79 7.01 -6.71
CA ALA A 405 -24.92 6.71 -8.14
C ALA A 405 -26.17 7.37 -8.75
N ILE A 406 -27.24 7.51 -7.98
CA ILE A 406 -28.45 8.24 -8.41
C ILE A 406 -28.13 9.72 -8.67
N LYS A 407 -27.38 10.38 -7.80
CA LYS A 407 -26.98 11.78 -8.00
C LYS A 407 -26.18 11.96 -9.29
N LEU A 408 -25.26 11.03 -9.58
CA LEU A 408 -24.47 11.05 -10.81
C LEU A 408 -25.25 10.76 -12.08
N LEU A 409 -26.39 10.05 -11.99
CA LEU A 409 -27.22 9.75 -13.14
C LEU A 409 -28.01 10.99 -13.64
N PHE A 410 -28.23 11.97 -12.75
CA PHE A 410 -29.03 13.17 -13.04
C PHE A 410 -28.18 14.48 -13.01
N SER A 411 -26.86 14.41 -12.80
CA SER A 411 -25.93 15.51 -12.99
C SER A 411 -25.43 15.54 -14.44
#